data_0963e59e9f8eb12e88d2cfd56f21c7b2
#
_entry.id   0963e59e9f8eb12e88d2cfd56f21c7b2
#
_cell.length_a   1.000
_cell.length_b   1.000
_cell.length_c   1.000
_cell.angle_alpha   90.00
_cell.angle_beta   90.00
_cell.angle_gamma   90.00
#
_symmetry.space_group_name_H-M   'P 1'
#
loop_
_entity.id
_entity.type
_entity.pdbx_description
1 polymer ?
#
loop_
_entity_poly.entity_id
_entity_poly.type
_entity_poly.pdbx_seq_one_letter_code
_entity_poly.pdbx_strand_id
1 'polypeptide(L)'
;WKVSEYFIISPDNVCSDGNDSDGKNVGEKTMKWATANGYLATANTNSYTTASFAVPKGCAMYRGKDGKDEPGTWRIPTLREGSLIMIFYKELERTKDKGTDFQPFDLSLDDKKGTAYWLATENNTSGSAWSIKFYPMAVKYTSSLISKGSTLYLRCIRDIPLK
;
A
#
# COMPACT_ATOMS: atom_id res chain seq x y z
N TRP A 1 14.84 6.28 3.02
CA TRP A 1 13.95 5.10 3.10
C TRP A 1 14.79 3.84 3.11
N LYS A 2 14.59 2.99 4.12
CA LYS A 2 15.25 1.68 4.18
C LYS A 2 14.49 0.72 3.24
N VAL A 3 15.22 0.04 2.37
CA VAL A 3 14.68 -1.07 1.57
C VAL A 3 14.95 -2.35 2.32
N SER A 4 13.93 -3.15 2.55
CA SER A 4 14.09 -4.45 3.21
C SER A 4 14.33 -5.55 2.18
N GLU A 5 15.23 -6.47 2.51
CA GLU A 5 15.44 -7.68 1.72
C GLU A 5 14.36 -8.73 1.99
N TYR A 6 13.80 -8.71 3.21
CA TYR A 6 12.76 -9.63 3.65
C TYR A 6 11.61 -8.86 4.28
N PHE A 7 10.41 -9.06 3.75
CA PHE A 7 9.21 -8.42 4.27
C PHE A 7 7.98 -9.33 4.12
N ILE A 8 7.00 -9.11 4.97
CA ILE A 8 5.67 -9.69 4.87
C ILE A 8 4.75 -8.64 4.25
N ILE A 9 3.82 -9.05 3.39
CA ILE A 9 2.79 -8.20 2.79
C ILE A 9 1.49 -8.38 3.61
N SER A 10 0.76 -7.29 3.85
CA SER A 10 -0.55 -7.38 4.49
C SER A 10 -1.47 -8.31 3.70
N PRO A 11 -2.23 -9.19 4.36
CA PRO A 11 -3.04 -10.21 3.69
C PRO A 11 -4.16 -9.59 2.85
N ASP A 12 -4.65 -8.39 3.20
CA ASP A 12 -5.68 -7.65 2.48
C ASP A 12 -5.27 -6.19 2.27
N ASN A 13 -6.08 -5.44 1.51
CA ASN A 13 -5.94 -4.00 1.38
C ASN A 13 -6.18 -3.33 2.74
N VAL A 14 -5.45 -2.26 3.00
CA VAL A 14 -5.56 -1.49 4.24
C VAL A 14 -6.32 -0.20 3.97
N CYS A 15 -7.32 0.09 4.79
CA CYS A 15 -8.14 1.29 4.72
C CYS A 15 -7.48 2.48 5.43
N SER A 16 -8.06 3.67 5.27
CA SER A 16 -7.52 4.92 5.83
C SER A 16 -7.41 4.92 7.35
N ASP A 17 -8.22 4.12 8.03
CA ASP A 17 -8.22 3.94 9.50
C ASP A 17 -7.26 2.84 9.99
N GLY A 18 -6.55 2.19 9.08
CA GLY A 18 -5.62 1.11 9.40
C GLY A 18 -6.25 -0.27 9.56
N ASN A 19 -7.51 -0.45 9.17
CA ASN A 19 -8.17 -1.76 9.19
C ASN A 19 -8.08 -2.45 7.81
N ASP A 20 -8.26 -3.77 7.80
CA ASP A 20 -8.40 -4.52 6.55
C ASP A 20 -9.70 -4.16 5.81
N SER A 21 -9.69 -4.22 4.49
CA SER A 21 -10.81 -3.79 3.67
C SER A 21 -12.04 -4.73 3.72
N ASP A 22 -11.86 -5.94 4.24
CA ASP A 22 -12.92 -6.91 4.46
C ASP A 22 -13.66 -6.71 5.81
N GLY A 23 -13.13 -5.83 6.66
CA GLY A 23 -13.70 -5.52 7.98
C GLY A 23 -15.06 -4.81 7.91
N LYS A 24 -15.80 -4.86 9.04
CA LYS A 24 -17.00 -4.03 9.23
C LYS A 24 -16.57 -2.66 9.78
N ASN A 25 -17.26 -1.59 9.33
CA ASN A 25 -16.96 -0.21 9.75
C ASN A 25 -15.53 0.22 9.45
N VAL A 26 -15.06 -0.09 8.27
CA VAL A 26 -13.73 0.32 7.80
C VAL A 26 -13.74 1.75 7.25
N GLY A 27 -12.60 2.38 7.28
CA GLY A 27 -12.38 3.68 6.66
C GLY A 27 -12.43 3.65 5.12
N GLU A 28 -11.96 4.70 4.47
CA GLU A 28 -11.93 4.77 3.01
C GLU A 28 -10.96 3.72 2.44
N LYS A 29 -11.44 2.93 1.47
CA LYS A 29 -10.66 1.88 0.79
C LYS A 29 -9.55 2.44 -0.10
N THR A 30 -9.75 3.65 -0.62
CA THR A 30 -8.74 4.39 -1.38
C THR A 30 -8.43 5.69 -0.68
N MET A 31 -7.19 6.14 -0.73
CA MET A 31 -6.77 7.33 0.01
C MET A 31 -5.68 8.11 -0.71
N LYS A 32 -5.53 9.38 -0.34
CA LYS A 32 -4.42 10.22 -0.80
C LYS A 32 -3.10 9.69 -0.26
N TRP A 33 -2.03 9.96 -0.99
CA TRP A 33 -0.69 9.49 -0.63
C TRP A 33 -0.23 9.90 0.77
N ALA A 34 -0.54 11.13 1.21
CA ALA A 34 -0.23 11.58 2.57
C ALA A 34 -0.92 10.71 3.63
N THR A 35 -2.21 10.43 3.47
CA THR A 35 -2.97 9.55 4.38
C THR A 35 -2.38 8.14 4.42
N ALA A 36 -2.03 7.61 3.25
CA ALA A 36 -1.43 6.30 3.11
C ALA A 36 -0.10 6.18 3.90
N ASN A 37 0.67 7.27 3.98
CA ASN A 37 1.92 7.35 4.75
C ASN A 37 1.71 7.77 6.22
N GLY A 38 0.49 7.85 6.72
CA GLY A 38 0.20 8.17 8.11
C GLY A 38 0.08 9.67 8.42
N TYR A 39 -0.03 10.52 7.41
CA TYR A 39 -0.24 11.96 7.57
C TYR A 39 -1.72 12.35 7.49
N LEU A 40 -2.09 13.49 8.08
CA LEU A 40 -3.43 14.02 7.92
C LEU A 40 -3.72 14.38 6.46
N ALA A 41 -4.90 14.03 5.97
CA ALA A 41 -5.32 14.20 4.58
C ALA A 41 -5.42 15.67 4.12
N THR A 42 -5.41 16.63 5.03
CA THR A 42 -5.44 18.06 4.72
C THR A 42 -4.14 18.59 4.14
N ALA A 43 -3.06 17.85 4.28
CA ALA A 43 -1.79 18.25 3.70
C ALA A 43 -1.75 17.86 2.20
N ASN A 44 -2.22 18.74 1.35
CA ASN A 44 -1.80 18.77 -0.07
C ASN A 44 -0.31 19.18 -0.18
N THR A 45 0.47 18.96 0.86
CA THR A 45 1.80 19.49 0.98
C THR A 45 2.76 18.64 0.18
N ASN A 46 3.41 19.30 -0.74
CA ASN A 46 4.54 18.80 -1.52
C ASN A 46 5.79 18.59 -0.66
N SER A 47 5.74 18.81 0.63
CA SER A 47 6.86 18.61 1.53
C SER A 47 6.42 17.94 2.83
N TYR A 48 7.14 16.91 3.22
CA TYR A 48 7.02 16.21 4.51
C TYR A 48 7.39 17.07 5.72
N THR A 49 7.95 18.25 5.53
CA THR A 49 8.64 19.02 6.56
C THR A 49 7.72 19.61 7.61
N THR A 50 6.42 19.62 7.40
CA THR A 50 5.46 20.25 8.31
C THR A 50 4.25 19.39 8.64
N ALA A 51 4.22 18.16 8.19
CA ALA A 51 3.13 17.26 8.54
C ALA A 51 3.23 16.91 10.03
N SER A 52 2.39 17.50 10.82
CA SER A 52 2.16 17.03 12.17
C SER A 52 1.70 15.58 12.09
N PHE A 53 2.40 14.68 12.73
CA PHE A 53 2.00 13.29 12.98
C PHE A 53 0.79 13.21 13.90
N ALA A 54 -0.22 14.03 13.66
CA ALA A 54 -1.27 14.26 14.65
C ALA A 54 -2.17 13.02 14.85
N VAL A 55 -2.34 12.19 13.81
CA VAL A 55 -3.09 10.92 13.93
C VAL A 55 -2.50 9.93 12.94
N PRO A 56 -1.90 8.83 13.39
CA PRO A 56 -1.47 7.75 12.50
C PRO A 56 -2.64 7.23 11.66
N LYS A 57 -2.43 7.01 10.37
CA LYS A 57 -3.43 6.50 9.43
C LYS A 57 -2.78 5.51 8.46
N GLY A 58 -3.61 4.78 7.70
CA GLY A 58 -3.12 3.83 6.72
C GLY A 58 -2.17 2.79 7.31
N CYS A 59 -1.05 2.53 6.66
CA CYS A 59 -0.09 1.53 7.12
C CYS A 59 0.48 1.79 8.52
N ALA A 60 0.64 3.05 8.92
CA ALA A 60 1.18 3.39 10.24
C ALA A 60 0.25 2.98 11.40
N MET A 61 -1.05 2.82 11.12
CA MET A 61 -2.04 2.35 12.11
C MET A 61 -2.34 0.87 11.98
N TYR A 62 -1.99 0.24 10.88
CA TYR A 62 -2.29 -1.16 10.65
C TYR A 62 -1.58 -2.05 11.68
N ARG A 63 -2.33 -2.94 12.29
CA ARG A 63 -1.88 -3.81 13.38
C ARG A 63 -1.84 -5.30 13.01
N GLY A 64 -1.77 -5.58 11.71
CA GLY A 64 -1.90 -6.95 11.22
C GLY A 64 -3.35 -7.45 11.27
N LYS A 65 -3.62 -8.57 10.62
CA LYS A 65 -4.98 -9.13 10.52
C LYS A 65 -5.58 -9.48 11.88
N ASP A 66 -4.76 -9.92 12.82
CA ASP A 66 -5.19 -10.28 14.19
C ASP A 66 -5.16 -9.09 15.17
N GLY A 67 -4.81 -7.89 14.70
CA GLY A 67 -4.80 -6.66 15.48
C GLY A 67 -3.73 -6.59 16.58
N LYS A 68 -2.70 -7.44 16.54
CA LYS A 68 -1.71 -7.57 17.61
C LYS A 68 -0.41 -6.81 17.39
N ASP A 69 -0.11 -6.44 16.16
CA ASP A 69 1.11 -5.70 15.87
C ASP A 69 1.05 -4.27 16.44
N GLU A 70 2.18 -3.75 16.88
CA GLU A 70 2.27 -2.38 17.34
C GLU A 70 2.12 -1.38 16.19
N PRO A 71 1.45 -0.23 16.42
CA PRO A 71 1.40 0.85 15.44
C PRO A 71 2.79 1.27 14.97
N GLY A 72 2.95 1.53 13.68
CA GLY A 72 4.25 1.88 13.09
C GLY A 72 5.10 0.69 12.65
N THR A 73 4.66 -0.54 12.94
CA THR A 73 5.35 -1.76 12.47
C THR A 73 5.20 -1.96 10.96
N TRP A 74 4.07 -1.54 10.41
CA TRP A 74 3.74 -1.64 9.01
C TRP A 74 3.98 -0.32 8.28
N ARG A 75 4.39 -0.39 7.02
CA ARG A 75 4.65 0.75 6.16
C ARG A 75 4.27 0.48 4.70
N ILE A 76 4.23 1.51 3.90
CA ILE A 76 4.05 1.39 2.45
C ILE A 76 5.33 0.84 1.82
N PRO A 77 5.24 -0.07 0.83
CA PRO A 77 6.41 -0.53 0.09
C PRO A 77 7.05 0.61 -0.71
N THR A 78 8.36 0.62 -0.79
CA THR A 78 9.12 1.46 -1.73
C THR A 78 8.93 0.99 -3.17
N LEU A 79 9.39 1.76 -4.15
CA LEU A 79 9.35 1.36 -5.58
C LEU A 79 10.08 0.02 -5.81
N ARG A 80 11.21 -0.21 -5.14
CA ARG A 80 11.97 -1.47 -5.28
C ARG A 80 11.18 -2.65 -4.73
N GLU A 81 10.61 -2.53 -3.56
CA GLU A 81 9.77 -3.56 -2.94
C GLU A 81 8.48 -3.79 -3.72
N GLY A 82 7.85 -2.72 -4.22
CA GLY A 82 6.71 -2.80 -5.13
C GLY A 82 7.05 -3.55 -6.42
N SER A 83 8.25 -3.35 -6.96
CA SER A 83 8.73 -4.11 -8.13
C SER A 83 8.90 -5.59 -7.82
N LEU A 84 9.41 -5.96 -6.64
CA LEU A 84 9.47 -7.35 -6.20
C LEU A 84 8.07 -7.96 -6.07
N ILE A 85 7.13 -7.25 -5.47
CA ILE A 85 5.72 -7.69 -5.37
C ILE A 85 5.15 -7.96 -6.77
N MET A 86 5.41 -7.08 -7.74
CA MET A 86 4.95 -7.27 -9.12
C MET A 86 5.56 -8.51 -9.77
N ILE A 87 6.87 -8.73 -9.59
CA ILE A 87 7.58 -9.88 -10.17
C ILE A 87 7.03 -11.20 -9.63
N PHE A 88 6.76 -11.26 -8.33
CA PHE A 88 6.28 -12.46 -7.65
C PHE A 88 4.75 -12.54 -7.53
N TYR A 89 4.01 -11.66 -8.20
CA TYR A 89 2.56 -11.56 -8.06
C TYR A 89 1.85 -12.90 -8.29
N LYS A 90 2.23 -13.65 -9.31
CA LYS A 90 1.62 -14.96 -9.61
C LYS A 90 1.85 -16.00 -8.52
N GLU A 91 3.00 -15.96 -7.86
CA GLU A 91 3.26 -16.84 -6.72
C GLU A 91 2.44 -16.41 -5.50
N LEU A 92 2.26 -15.12 -5.28
CA LEU A 92 1.39 -14.60 -4.23
C LEU A 92 -0.08 -15.01 -4.44
N GLU A 93 -0.59 -14.94 -5.68
CA GLU A 93 -1.94 -15.45 -6.01
C GLU A 93 -2.10 -16.92 -5.66
N ARG A 94 -1.12 -17.76 -5.98
CA ARG A 94 -1.15 -19.18 -5.68
C ARG A 94 -1.17 -19.50 -4.18
N THR A 95 -0.74 -18.58 -3.33
CA THR A 95 -0.82 -18.79 -1.87
C THR A 95 -2.26 -18.81 -1.37
N LYS A 96 -3.18 -18.10 -2.02
CA LYS A 96 -4.61 -18.13 -1.71
C LYS A 96 -5.17 -19.55 -1.83
N ASP A 97 -4.82 -20.24 -2.91
CA ASP A 97 -5.31 -21.62 -3.17
C ASP A 97 -4.79 -22.64 -2.16
N LYS A 98 -3.75 -22.27 -1.40
CA LYS A 98 -3.17 -23.10 -0.32
C LYS A 98 -3.75 -22.80 1.06
N GLY A 99 -4.88 -22.08 1.12
CA GLY A 99 -5.57 -21.79 2.38
C GLY A 99 -4.90 -20.69 3.22
N THR A 100 -4.10 -19.82 2.61
CA THR A 100 -3.57 -18.64 3.30
C THR A 100 -4.63 -17.53 3.35
N ASP A 101 -4.52 -16.65 4.32
CA ASP A 101 -5.38 -15.46 4.44
C ASP A 101 -5.09 -14.38 3.40
N PHE A 102 -4.11 -14.61 2.52
CA PHE A 102 -3.72 -13.64 1.52
C PHE A 102 -4.84 -13.44 0.49
N GLN A 103 -5.35 -12.23 0.40
CA GLN A 103 -6.26 -11.81 -0.65
C GLN A 103 -5.45 -11.24 -1.82
N PRO A 104 -5.72 -11.66 -3.06
CA PRO A 104 -5.10 -11.06 -4.24
C PRO A 104 -5.29 -9.54 -4.24
N PHE A 105 -4.42 -8.84 -4.95
CA PHE A 105 -4.64 -7.42 -5.20
C PHE A 105 -5.97 -7.25 -5.94
N ASP A 106 -6.76 -6.25 -5.54
CA ASP A 106 -8.00 -5.95 -6.24
C ASP A 106 -7.70 -5.68 -7.70
N LEU A 107 -8.29 -6.50 -8.54
CA LEU A 107 -8.21 -6.35 -9.97
C LEU A 107 -9.50 -5.65 -10.39
N SER A 108 -9.39 -4.46 -10.97
CA SER A 108 -10.55 -3.81 -11.57
C SER A 108 -11.20 -4.75 -12.57
N LEU A 109 -12.53 -4.84 -12.54
CA LEU A 109 -13.29 -5.56 -13.56
C LEU A 109 -13.16 -4.90 -14.95
N ASP A 110 -12.66 -3.67 -15.01
CA ASP A 110 -12.33 -2.96 -16.24
C ASP A 110 -10.87 -3.22 -16.62
N ASP A 111 -10.67 -4.11 -17.57
CA ASP A 111 -9.37 -4.52 -18.10
C ASP A 111 -8.50 -3.36 -18.60
N LYS A 112 -9.11 -2.22 -18.93
CA LYS A 112 -8.42 -1.05 -19.46
C LYS A 112 -7.91 -0.13 -18.35
N LYS A 113 -8.54 -0.14 -17.17
CA LYS A 113 -8.22 0.81 -16.10
C LYS A 113 -7.17 0.29 -15.12
N GLY A 114 -7.17 -1.01 -14.82
CA GLY A 114 -6.31 -1.61 -13.81
C GLY A 114 -6.49 -0.97 -12.42
N THR A 115 -6.08 -1.66 -11.37
CA THR A 115 -6.14 -1.15 -10.00
C THR A 115 -4.77 -0.68 -9.55
N ALA A 116 -4.69 0.53 -9.02
CA ALA A 116 -3.44 1.17 -8.63
C ALA A 116 -3.27 1.22 -7.10
N TYR A 117 -2.04 1.01 -6.67
CA TYR A 117 -1.62 1.00 -5.26
C TYR A 117 -0.48 1.99 -5.05
N TRP A 118 -0.53 2.72 -3.93
CA TRP A 118 0.53 3.65 -3.55
C TRP A 118 1.84 2.94 -3.21
N LEU A 119 2.93 3.62 -3.57
CA LEU A 119 4.29 3.31 -3.10
C LEU A 119 4.84 4.49 -2.29
N ALA A 120 5.78 4.21 -1.40
CA ALA A 120 6.40 5.24 -0.55
C ALA A 120 7.33 6.18 -1.33
N THR A 121 7.84 5.75 -2.47
CA THR A 121 8.81 6.51 -3.24
C THR A 121 8.17 7.72 -3.93
N GLU A 122 8.72 8.89 -3.67
CA GLU A 122 8.32 10.15 -4.28
C GLU A 122 9.09 10.43 -5.57
N ASN A 123 8.53 11.36 -6.36
CA ASN A 123 9.29 12.02 -7.43
C ASN A 123 9.96 13.29 -6.88
N ASN A 124 11.19 13.54 -7.30
CA ASN A 124 11.99 14.71 -6.89
C ASN A 124 11.39 16.07 -7.28
N THR A 125 10.49 16.11 -8.24
CA THR A 125 9.97 17.34 -8.84
C THR A 125 8.60 17.76 -8.36
N SER A 126 8.14 17.28 -7.19
CA SER A 126 6.89 17.75 -6.57
C SER A 126 5.60 17.00 -6.92
N GLY A 127 4.72 16.95 -5.96
CA GLY A 127 3.29 16.62 -6.13
C GLY A 127 2.96 15.21 -6.61
N SER A 128 3.94 14.38 -6.98
CA SER A 128 3.73 13.03 -7.49
C SER A 128 4.49 11.98 -6.68
N ALA A 129 3.91 10.78 -6.62
CA ALA A 129 4.54 9.61 -6.03
C ALA A 129 4.38 8.41 -6.96
N TRP A 130 5.22 7.42 -6.78
CA TRP A 130 5.14 6.19 -7.54
C TRP A 130 3.97 5.33 -7.08
N SER A 131 3.39 4.62 -8.03
CA SER A 131 2.35 3.61 -7.84
C SER A 131 2.68 2.37 -8.64
N ILE A 132 2.15 1.23 -8.22
CA ILE A 132 2.06 0.02 -9.03
C ILE A 132 0.62 -0.15 -9.48
N LYS A 133 0.43 -0.67 -10.68
CA LYS A 133 -0.87 -0.89 -11.28
C LYS A 133 -0.97 -2.29 -11.84
N PHE A 134 -2.00 -2.99 -11.44
CA PHE A 134 -2.32 -4.35 -11.88
C PHE A 134 -3.48 -4.34 -12.85
N TYR A 135 -3.40 -5.16 -13.89
CA TYR A 135 -4.43 -5.35 -14.91
C TYR A 135 -4.92 -6.79 -14.88
N PRO A 136 -6.22 -7.04 -14.80
CA PRO A 136 -6.75 -8.38 -14.51
C PRO A 136 -6.52 -9.42 -15.61
N MET A 137 -6.62 -9.04 -16.87
CA MET A 137 -6.55 -10.01 -18.00
C MET A 137 -5.19 -10.05 -18.69
N ALA A 138 -4.46 -8.99 -18.68
CA ALA A 138 -3.09 -9.01 -19.14
C ALA A 138 -2.22 -9.27 -17.90
N VAL A 139 -1.33 -10.24 -17.98
CA VAL A 139 -0.24 -10.40 -17.00
C VAL A 139 0.66 -9.14 -17.09
N LYS A 140 0.02 -7.98 -16.99
CA LYS A 140 0.64 -6.69 -17.18
C LYS A 140 0.51 -5.91 -15.89
N TYR A 141 1.64 -5.55 -15.36
CA TYR A 141 1.78 -4.60 -14.28
C TYR A 141 2.67 -3.46 -14.75
N THR A 142 2.39 -2.28 -14.29
CA THR A 142 3.17 -1.08 -14.61
C THR A 142 3.42 -0.28 -13.35
N SER A 143 4.56 0.36 -13.27
CA SER A 143 4.79 1.44 -12.33
C SER A 143 4.58 2.78 -13.03
N SER A 144 4.00 3.74 -12.34
CA SER A 144 3.76 5.07 -12.89
C SER A 144 3.80 6.14 -11.80
N LEU A 145 4.13 7.36 -12.20
CA LEU A 145 4.00 8.53 -11.35
C LEU A 145 2.56 9.04 -11.38
N ILE A 146 1.97 9.22 -10.21
CA ILE A 146 0.59 9.71 -10.04
C ILE A 146 0.62 10.90 -9.07
N SER A 147 -0.25 11.88 -9.31
CA SER A 147 -0.44 13.01 -8.40
C SER A 147 -0.80 12.52 -6.99
N LYS A 148 -0.12 13.02 -5.96
CA LYS A 148 -0.39 12.72 -4.54
C LYS A 148 -1.81 13.07 -4.09
N GLY A 149 -2.49 13.96 -4.84
CA GLY A 149 -3.89 14.31 -4.62
C GLY A 149 -4.89 13.25 -5.08
N SER A 150 -4.46 12.28 -5.89
CA SER A 150 -5.31 11.16 -6.32
C SER A 150 -5.53 10.19 -5.16
N THR A 151 -6.60 9.39 -5.24
CA THR A 151 -6.89 8.34 -4.25
C THR A 151 -6.60 6.97 -4.86
N LEU A 152 -5.72 6.19 -4.23
CA LEU A 152 -5.37 4.83 -4.63
C LEU A 152 -5.52 3.88 -3.45
N TYR A 153 -5.55 2.58 -3.77
CA TYR A 153 -5.51 1.52 -2.77
C TYR A 153 -4.16 1.47 -2.04
N LEU A 154 -4.16 0.77 -0.93
CA LEU A 154 -3.00 0.61 -0.07
C LEU A 154 -2.79 -0.86 0.28
N ARG A 155 -1.56 -1.33 0.10
CA ARG A 155 -1.10 -2.62 0.60
C ARG A 155 0.17 -2.37 1.42
N CYS A 156 0.17 -2.84 2.64
CA CYS A 156 1.26 -2.57 3.58
C CYS A 156 2.28 -3.71 3.60
N ILE A 157 3.49 -3.39 4.00
CA ILE A 157 4.54 -4.37 4.27
C ILE A 157 5.08 -4.18 5.69
N ARG A 158 5.62 -5.25 6.25
CA ARG A 158 6.35 -5.28 7.51
C ARG A 158 7.71 -5.92 7.29
N ASP A 159 8.75 -5.25 7.74
CA ASP A 159 10.12 -5.79 7.67
C ASP A 159 10.26 -7.02 8.58
N ILE A 160 10.97 -8.04 8.10
CA ILE A 160 11.38 -9.18 8.92
C ILE A 160 12.80 -8.89 9.37
N PRO A 161 13.07 -8.76 10.69
CA PRO A 161 14.43 -8.61 11.17
C PRO A 161 15.23 -9.87 10.86
N LEU A 162 16.42 -9.67 10.27
CA LEU A 162 17.41 -10.73 10.17
C LEU A 162 17.87 -11.07 11.60
N LYS A 163 17.81 -12.34 11.96
CA LYS A 163 18.39 -12.84 13.21
C LYS A 163 19.91 -12.94 13.10
#